data_914eb14ad1ff205d2d709f6da8e286ab
#
_entry.id   914eb14ad1ff205d2d709f6da8e286ab
#
_cell.length_a   1.000
_cell.length_b   1.000
_cell.length_c   1.000
_cell.angle_alpha   90.00
_cell.angle_beta   90.00
_cell.angle_gamma   90.00
#
_symmetry.space_group_name_H-M   'P 1'
#
loop_
_entity.id
_entity.type
_entity.pdbx_description
1 polymer ?
#
loop_
_entity_poly.entity_id
_entity_poly.type
_entity_poly.pdbx_seq_one_letter_code
_entity_poly.pdbx_strand_id
1 'polypeptide(L)'
;DDAAITKQFTSAFTDKTKVVHITHMINWNGNLLPAKMIADEAKKRGIDVILDTAHSFGLFDFKLPDTNCDYSGTSLHKFLCAPFGSGMLYIKKDKIKNIWPLLSAPETQKEDDIRKFENLGTRSFASEMAIGAAVDFHNVIGSKRKEERIRFLKNYWTEKVTKNPKVKIHTSTNPKHSCAIALMSIEGWKPEDIEAKLL
;
A
#
# COMPACT_ATOMS: atom_id res chain seq x y z
N ASP A 1 2.52 -15.73 -11.26
CA ASP A 1 1.11 -15.42 -11.47
C ASP A 1 0.41 -15.31 -10.13
N ASP A 2 -0.79 -14.74 -10.10
CA ASP A 2 -1.57 -14.47 -8.89
C ASP A 2 -1.90 -15.74 -8.10
N ALA A 3 -2.20 -16.83 -8.80
CA ALA A 3 -2.54 -18.10 -8.17
C ALA A 3 -1.33 -18.70 -7.44
N ALA A 4 -0.15 -18.63 -8.03
CA ALA A 4 1.08 -19.12 -7.41
C ALA A 4 1.44 -18.32 -6.17
N ILE A 5 1.35 -16.99 -6.23
CA ILE A 5 1.58 -16.11 -5.07
C ILE A 5 0.56 -16.40 -3.97
N THR A 6 -0.73 -16.47 -4.32
CA THR A 6 -1.79 -16.79 -3.37
C THR A 6 -1.55 -18.14 -2.69
N LYS A 7 -1.12 -19.15 -3.47
CA LYS A 7 -0.78 -20.47 -2.94
C LYS A 7 0.38 -20.43 -1.94
N GLN A 8 1.40 -19.60 -2.17
CA GLN A 8 2.50 -19.44 -1.20
C GLN A 8 1.99 -18.93 0.15
N PHE A 9 1.09 -17.94 0.16
CA PHE A 9 0.47 -17.46 1.40
C PHE A 9 -0.38 -18.54 2.06
N THR A 10 -1.27 -19.16 1.29
CA THR A 10 -2.24 -20.14 1.84
C THR A 10 -1.61 -21.42 2.32
N SER A 11 -0.47 -21.83 1.75
CA SER A 11 0.29 -22.99 2.22
C SER A 11 1.00 -22.75 3.56
N ALA A 12 1.23 -21.51 3.93
CA ALA A 12 1.78 -21.13 5.24
C ALA A 12 0.71 -21.01 6.35
N PHE A 13 -0.58 -21.03 6.00
CA PHE A 13 -1.66 -20.95 7.00
C PHE A 13 -1.79 -22.27 7.77
N THR A 14 -1.88 -22.15 9.09
CA THR A 14 -2.11 -23.26 10.04
C THR A 14 -3.30 -22.92 10.93
N ASP A 15 -3.74 -23.85 11.78
CA ASP A 15 -4.80 -23.63 12.77
C ASP A 15 -4.43 -22.56 13.81
N LYS A 16 -3.15 -22.24 13.93
CA LYS A 16 -2.64 -21.18 14.80
C LYS A 16 -2.61 -19.80 14.12
N THR A 17 -2.77 -19.73 12.80
CA THR A 17 -2.74 -18.47 12.07
C THR A 17 -3.98 -17.66 12.37
N LYS A 18 -3.83 -16.47 12.97
CA LYS A 18 -4.92 -15.56 13.33
C LYS A 18 -4.99 -14.35 12.44
N VAL A 19 -3.84 -13.92 11.90
CA VAL A 19 -3.72 -12.72 11.09
C VAL A 19 -2.76 -12.98 9.93
N VAL A 20 -3.08 -12.45 8.76
CA VAL A 20 -2.15 -12.34 7.62
C VAL A 20 -1.90 -10.87 7.32
N HIS A 21 -0.62 -10.51 7.20
CA HIS A 21 -0.20 -9.17 6.78
C HIS A 21 0.26 -9.22 5.33
N ILE A 22 -0.32 -8.38 4.48
CA ILE A 22 -0.08 -8.33 3.04
C ILE A 22 0.39 -6.93 2.69
N THR A 23 1.53 -6.78 2.03
CA THR A 23 1.92 -5.52 1.38
C THR A 23 1.26 -5.47 0.00
N HIS A 24 0.40 -4.46 -0.25
CA HIS A 24 -0.33 -4.34 -1.52
C HIS A 24 0.59 -4.05 -2.70
N MET A 25 1.52 -3.11 -2.53
CA MET A 25 2.58 -2.83 -3.50
C MET A 25 3.95 -2.82 -2.81
N ILE A 26 4.85 -3.66 -3.28
CA ILE A 26 6.21 -3.77 -2.75
C ILE A 26 7.00 -2.53 -3.19
N ASN A 27 7.52 -1.77 -2.23
CA ASN A 27 8.13 -0.46 -2.46
C ASN A 27 9.46 -0.51 -3.24
N TRP A 28 10.22 -1.56 -3.13
CA TRP A 28 11.56 -1.69 -3.73
C TRP A 28 11.54 -2.24 -5.15
N ASN A 29 10.56 -3.07 -5.51
CA ASN A 29 10.48 -3.64 -6.86
C ASN A 29 9.20 -3.29 -7.62
N GLY A 30 8.24 -2.60 -6.98
CA GLY A 30 7.00 -2.14 -7.59
C GLY A 30 5.99 -3.25 -7.94
N ASN A 31 6.20 -4.49 -7.48
CA ASN A 31 5.25 -5.56 -7.73
C ASN A 31 4.00 -5.41 -6.87
N LEU A 32 2.84 -5.58 -7.51
CA LEU A 32 1.53 -5.65 -6.85
C LEU A 32 1.23 -7.09 -6.48
N LEU A 33 0.85 -7.32 -5.22
CA LEU A 33 0.39 -8.62 -4.76
C LEU A 33 -1.11 -8.78 -4.98
N PRO A 34 -1.61 -10.00 -5.21
CA PRO A 34 -3.03 -10.30 -5.39
C PRO A 34 -3.77 -10.26 -4.05
N ALA A 35 -3.79 -9.07 -3.41
CA ALA A 35 -4.24 -8.88 -2.04
C ALA A 35 -5.67 -9.41 -1.80
N LYS A 36 -6.59 -9.13 -2.76
CA LYS A 36 -7.96 -9.64 -2.66
C LYS A 36 -8.04 -11.17 -2.67
N MET A 37 -7.29 -11.83 -3.54
CA MET A 37 -7.31 -13.30 -3.61
C MET A 37 -6.76 -13.92 -2.33
N ILE A 38 -5.68 -13.36 -1.77
CA ILE A 38 -5.11 -13.82 -0.51
C ILE A 38 -6.09 -13.56 0.65
N ALA A 39 -6.73 -12.38 0.67
CA ALA A 39 -7.72 -12.03 1.68
C ALA A 39 -8.95 -12.97 1.63
N ASP A 40 -9.46 -13.27 0.44
CA ASP A 40 -10.59 -14.16 0.27
C ASP A 40 -10.29 -15.57 0.81
N GLU A 41 -9.09 -16.09 0.58
CA GLU A 41 -8.65 -17.39 1.13
C GLU A 41 -8.43 -17.35 2.66
N ALA A 42 -7.91 -16.24 3.19
CA ALA A 42 -7.77 -16.03 4.63
C ALA A 42 -9.14 -16.01 5.34
N LYS A 43 -10.12 -15.31 4.74
CA LYS A 43 -11.48 -15.23 5.28
C LYS A 43 -12.19 -16.57 5.37
N LYS A 44 -12.00 -17.48 4.41
CA LYS A 44 -12.55 -18.84 4.46
C LYS A 44 -12.09 -19.62 5.71
N ARG A 45 -10.95 -19.21 6.29
CA ARG A 45 -10.34 -19.84 7.47
C ARG A 45 -10.48 -19.00 8.76
N GLY A 46 -11.26 -17.92 8.73
CA GLY A 46 -11.43 -17.02 9.88
C GLY A 46 -10.16 -16.23 10.24
N ILE A 47 -9.24 -16.06 9.31
CA ILE A 47 -8.00 -15.32 9.50
C ILE A 47 -8.25 -13.85 9.16
N ASP A 48 -7.86 -12.94 10.06
CA ASP A 48 -7.94 -11.50 9.85
C ASP A 48 -6.85 -11.03 8.87
N VAL A 49 -7.18 -9.98 8.11
CA VAL A 49 -6.32 -9.46 7.05
C VAL A 49 -5.91 -8.03 7.32
N ILE A 50 -4.61 -7.81 7.45
CA ILE A 50 -3.98 -6.48 7.48
C ILE A 50 -3.39 -6.21 6.09
N LEU A 51 -3.76 -5.09 5.48
CA LEU A 51 -3.24 -4.66 4.20
C LEU A 51 -2.38 -3.40 4.36
N ASP A 52 -1.09 -3.50 4.07
CA ASP A 52 -0.21 -2.34 3.95
C ASP A 52 -0.42 -1.68 2.58
N THR A 53 -1.00 -0.48 2.60
CA THR A 53 -1.29 0.31 1.41
C THR A 53 -0.40 1.55 1.30
N ALA A 54 0.70 1.60 2.05
CA ALA A 54 1.58 2.77 2.11
C ALA A 54 2.09 3.25 0.73
N HIS A 55 2.26 2.34 -0.23
CA HIS A 55 2.72 2.66 -1.59
C HIS A 55 1.63 2.54 -2.67
N SER A 56 0.46 2.04 -2.32
CA SER A 56 -0.64 1.86 -3.29
C SER A 56 -1.74 2.91 -3.16
N PHE A 57 -1.99 3.41 -1.93
CA PHE A 57 -3.05 4.38 -1.68
C PHE A 57 -2.74 5.72 -2.35
N GLY A 58 -3.70 6.23 -3.10
CA GLY A 58 -3.55 7.45 -3.89
C GLY A 58 -2.67 7.30 -5.14
N LEU A 59 -2.16 6.11 -5.43
CA LEU A 59 -1.33 5.82 -6.60
C LEU A 59 -2.16 5.35 -7.79
N PHE A 60 -2.98 4.32 -7.60
CA PHE A 60 -3.84 3.75 -8.63
C PHE A 60 -5.28 3.61 -8.12
N ASP A 61 -6.20 3.34 -9.04
CA ASP A 61 -7.63 3.34 -8.75
C ASP A 61 -8.06 2.00 -8.12
N PHE A 62 -8.29 2.02 -6.79
CA PHE A 62 -8.88 0.91 -6.04
C PHE A 62 -9.61 1.42 -4.81
N LYS A 63 -10.50 0.61 -4.27
CA LYS A 63 -11.21 0.91 -3.01
C LYS A 63 -10.84 -0.10 -1.96
N LEU A 64 -10.52 0.35 -0.74
CA LEU A 64 -10.17 -0.53 0.37
C LEU A 64 -11.22 -1.64 0.63
N PRO A 65 -12.54 -1.38 0.63
CA PRO A 65 -13.53 -2.44 0.81
C PRO A 65 -13.45 -3.55 -0.23
N ASP A 66 -13.05 -3.25 -1.47
CA ASP A 66 -12.97 -4.24 -2.54
C ASP A 66 -11.80 -5.22 -2.34
N THR A 67 -10.83 -4.89 -1.51
CA THR A 67 -9.70 -5.77 -1.17
C THR A 67 -10.05 -6.84 -0.14
N ASN A 68 -11.23 -6.74 0.51
CA ASN A 68 -11.67 -7.62 1.58
C ASN A 68 -10.75 -7.66 2.82
N CYS A 69 -9.92 -6.62 3.03
CA CYS A 69 -9.11 -6.49 4.24
C CYS A 69 -9.97 -6.08 5.46
N ASP A 70 -9.50 -6.41 6.67
CA ASP A 70 -10.12 -5.96 7.93
C ASP A 70 -9.49 -4.66 8.41
N TYR A 71 -8.20 -4.53 8.17
CA TYR A 71 -7.39 -3.40 8.61
C TYR A 71 -6.48 -2.94 7.47
N SER A 72 -6.24 -1.64 7.39
CA SER A 72 -5.20 -1.12 6.49
C SER A 72 -4.49 0.07 7.10
N GLY A 73 -3.15 0.03 7.02
CA GLY A 73 -2.30 1.18 7.32
C GLY A 73 -1.79 1.81 6.02
N THR A 74 -1.76 3.14 5.97
CA THR A 74 -1.24 3.85 4.80
C THR A 74 -0.48 5.11 5.17
N SER A 75 0.47 5.49 4.31
CA SER A 75 1.22 6.74 4.37
C SER A 75 0.62 7.74 3.40
N LEU A 76 -0.09 8.75 3.90
CA LEU A 76 -0.76 9.74 3.06
C LEU A 76 0.21 10.73 2.40
N HIS A 77 1.40 10.90 2.99
CA HIS A 77 2.46 11.77 2.46
C HIS A 77 3.20 11.22 1.23
N LYS A 78 2.88 10.01 0.78
CA LYS A 78 3.44 9.42 -0.45
C LYS A 78 2.61 9.81 -1.66
N PHE A 79 1.91 8.88 -2.27
CA PHE A 79 1.21 9.11 -3.53
C PHE A 79 -0.08 9.92 -3.42
N LEU A 80 -0.66 10.09 -2.23
CA LEU A 80 -1.74 11.05 -2.03
C LEU A 80 -1.23 12.49 -1.99
N CYS A 81 0.08 12.70 -1.77
CA CYS A 81 0.73 14.02 -1.67
C CYS A 81 0.25 14.86 -0.47
N ALA A 82 -0.18 14.22 0.61
CA ALA A 82 -0.49 14.90 1.87
C ALA A 82 0.80 15.33 2.58
N PRO A 83 0.74 16.21 3.60
CA PRO A 83 1.91 16.65 4.33
C PRO A 83 2.73 15.51 4.92
N PHE A 84 4.04 15.71 4.99
CA PHE A 84 4.99 14.73 5.51
C PHE A 84 4.60 14.27 6.93
N GLY A 85 4.71 12.98 7.18
CA GLY A 85 4.36 12.35 8.46
C GLY A 85 2.88 12.01 8.62
N SER A 86 1.99 12.40 7.68
CA SER A 86 0.59 12.04 7.74
C SER A 86 0.35 10.57 7.34
N GLY A 87 -0.61 9.95 8.00
CA GLY A 87 -1.03 8.56 7.75
C GLY A 87 -2.51 8.34 8.07
N MET A 88 -3.01 7.17 7.71
CA MET A 88 -4.39 6.78 8.00
C MET A 88 -4.42 5.31 8.43
N LEU A 89 -5.24 5.02 9.43
CA LEU A 89 -5.62 3.67 9.83
C LEU A 89 -7.07 3.43 9.41
N TYR A 90 -7.29 2.44 8.57
CA TYR A 90 -8.62 1.91 8.26
C TYR A 90 -8.87 0.66 9.10
N ILE A 91 -10.05 0.59 9.70
CA ILE A 91 -10.56 -0.58 10.42
C ILE A 91 -11.99 -0.85 9.95
N LYS A 92 -12.27 -2.07 9.54
CA LYS A 92 -13.62 -2.50 9.21
C LYS A 92 -14.53 -2.34 10.42
N LYS A 93 -15.73 -1.80 10.24
CA LYS A 93 -16.61 -1.38 11.33
C LYS A 93 -16.86 -2.47 12.39
N ASP A 94 -17.12 -3.70 11.97
CA ASP A 94 -17.35 -4.85 12.85
C ASP A 94 -16.12 -5.31 13.63
N LYS A 95 -14.92 -4.82 13.23
CA LYS A 95 -13.64 -5.14 13.89
C LYS A 95 -13.20 -4.11 14.92
N ILE A 96 -13.77 -2.90 14.92
CA ILE A 96 -13.35 -1.80 15.82
C ILE A 96 -13.40 -2.24 17.29
N LYS A 97 -14.48 -2.89 17.71
CA LYS A 97 -14.69 -3.34 19.10
C LYS A 97 -13.65 -4.36 19.57
N ASN A 98 -13.00 -5.07 18.67
CA ASN A 98 -12.05 -6.15 19.01
C ASN A 98 -10.60 -5.63 19.17
N ILE A 99 -10.35 -4.35 18.86
CA ILE A 99 -9.01 -3.76 18.90
C ILE A 99 -8.90 -2.78 20.07
N TRP A 100 -7.84 -2.95 20.85
CA TRP A 100 -7.50 -2.03 21.93
C TRP A 100 -6.73 -0.83 21.39
N PRO A 101 -7.02 0.39 21.85
CA PRO A 101 -6.18 1.55 21.54
C PRO A 101 -4.81 1.38 22.21
N LEU A 102 -3.76 1.79 21.53
CA LEU A 102 -2.40 1.75 22.07
C LEU A 102 -2.23 2.74 23.25
N LEU A 103 -2.92 3.88 23.16
CA LEU A 103 -2.96 4.89 24.21
C LEU A 103 -4.36 4.89 24.84
N SER A 104 -4.43 5.20 26.14
CA SER A 104 -5.69 5.28 26.86
C SER A 104 -6.62 6.29 26.19
N ALA A 105 -7.82 5.84 25.84
CA ALA A 105 -8.89 6.70 25.37
C ALA A 105 -9.69 7.26 26.56
N PRO A 106 -10.32 8.45 26.41
CA PRO A 106 -11.30 8.92 27.39
C PRO A 106 -12.42 7.88 27.60
N GLU A 107 -12.87 7.71 28.83
CA GLU A 107 -13.93 6.74 29.20
C GLU A 107 -15.27 6.95 28.48
N THR A 108 -15.44 8.12 27.86
CA THR A 108 -16.67 8.52 27.15
C THR A 108 -16.82 7.86 25.78
N GLN A 109 -15.79 7.22 25.25
CA GLN A 109 -15.87 6.60 23.92
C GLN A 109 -16.34 5.14 24.01
N LYS A 110 -17.32 4.80 23.15
CA LYS A 110 -17.82 3.43 23.04
C LYS A 110 -16.77 2.51 22.42
N GLU A 111 -16.83 1.21 22.78
CA GLU A 111 -15.90 0.21 22.25
C GLU A 111 -15.85 0.12 20.72
N ASP A 112 -16.99 0.38 20.05
CA ASP A 112 -17.14 0.36 18.60
C ASP A 112 -16.91 1.73 17.91
N ASP A 113 -16.50 2.75 18.68
CA ASP A 113 -16.18 4.06 18.16
C ASP A 113 -14.72 4.13 17.69
N ILE A 114 -14.51 4.42 16.40
CA ILE A 114 -13.17 4.54 15.79
C ILE A 114 -12.33 5.63 16.46
N ARG A 115 -12.97 6.66 17.02
CA ARG A 115 -12.28 7.79 17.67
C ARG A 115 -11.48 7.39 18.89
N LYS A 116 -11.70 6.20 19.46
CA LYS A 116 -10.85 5.67 20.54
C LYS A 116 -9.37 5.56 20.16
N PHE A 117 -9.04 5.52 18.86
CA PHE A 117 -7.66 5.48 18.35
C PHE A 117 -7.05 6.87 18.11
N GLU A 118 -7.83 7.95 18.26
CA GLU A 118 -7.38 9.32 17.95
C GLU A 118 -6.73 10.02 19.13
N ASN A 119 -6.72 9.41 20.31
CA ASN A 119 -6.14 10.01 21.52
C ASN A 119 -4.61 9.90 21.50
N LEU A 120 -3.95 10.84 20.83
CA LEU A 120 -2.49 10.89 20.67
C LEU A 120 -1.83 12.00 21.52
N GLY A 121 -2.61 12.66 22.40
CA GLY A 121 -2.12 13.79 23.18
C GLY A 121 -2.01 15.10 22.41
N THR A 122 -1.35 16.10 23.00
CA THR A 122 -1.18 17.43 22.38
C THR A 122 -0.21 17.35 21.21
N ARG A 123 -0.65 17.80 20.03
CA ARG A 123 0.14 17.83 18.80
C ARG A 123 -0.31 18.95 17.86
N SER A 124 0.51 19.26 16.86
CA SER A 124 0.11 20.17 15.79
C SER A 124 -0.90 19.50 14.87
N PHE A 125 -2.03 20.17 14.65
CA PHE A 125 -3.06 19.71 13.70
C PHE A 125 -2.85 20.20 12.27
N ALA A 126 -1.84 21.03 12.01
CA ALA A 126 -1.62 21.63 10.69
C ALA A 126 -1.51 20.58 9.57
N SER A 127 -0.74 19.51 9.79
CA SER A 127 -0.59 18.42 8.83
C SER A 127 -1.89 17.64 8.62
N GLU A 128 -2.65 17.40 9.69
CA GLU A 128 -3.92 16.67 9.62
C GLU A 128 -4.98 17.50 8.88
N MET A 129 -5.08 18.79 9.16
CA MET A 129 -6.00 19.70 8.47
C MET A 129 -5.70 19.81 6.96
N ALA A 130 -4.44 19.75 6.58
CA ALA A 130 -4.03 19.82 5.18
C ALA A 130 -4.27 18.53 4.38
N ILE A 131 -4.62 17.40 5.03
CA ILE A 131 -4.99 16.15 4.34
C ILE A 131 -6.19 16.39 3.42
N GLY A 132 -7.18 17.21 3.86
CA GLY A 132 -8.34 17.56 3.04
C GLY A 132 -7.94 18.19 1.70
N ALA A 133 -7.02 19.16 1.72
CA ALA A 133 -6.52 19.79 0.49
C ALA A 133 -5.82 18.78 -0.45
N ALA A 134 -5.08 17.81 0.11
CA ALA A 134 -4.46 16.76 -0.70
C ALA A 134 -5.49 15.82 -1.33
N VAL A 135 -6.57 15.51 -0.62
CA VAL A 135 -7.71 14.73 -1.15
C VAL A 135 -8.39 15.50 -2.30
N ASP A 136 -8.66 16.79 -2.11
CA ASP A 136 -9.26 17.64 -3.15
C ASP A 136 -8.36 17.71 -4.39
N PHE A 137 -7.06 17.89 -4.20
CA PHE A 137 -6.08 17.87 -5.28
C PHE A 137 -6.08 16.53 -6.04
N HIS A 138 -6.11 15.41 -5.31
CA HIS A 138 -6.21 14.09 -5.89
C HIS A 138 -7.51 13.92 -6.70
N ASN A 139 -8.64 14.38 -6.17
CA ASN A 139 -9.94 14.30 -6.83
C ASN A 139 -10.02 15.14 -8.10
N VAL A 140 -9.39 16.33 -8.11
CA VAL A 140 -9.31 17.20 -9.31
C VAL A 140 -8.54 16.51 -10.44
N ILE A 141 -7.44 15.79 -10.12
CA ILE A 141 -6.70 15.00 -11.10
C ILE A 141 -7.52 13.78 -11.54
N GLY A 142 -8.12 13.08 -10.60
CA GLY A 142 -8.81 11.81 -10.76
C GLY A 142 -7.87 10.60 -10.68
N SER A 143 -8.28 9.58 -9.93
CA SER A 143 -7.49 8.36 -9.66
C SER A 143 -7.02 7.68 -10.94
N LYS A 144 -7.93 7.47 -11.88
CA LYS A 144 -7.63 6.80 -13.16
C LYS A 144 -6.61 7.56 -14.00
N ARG A 145 -6.81 8.88 -14.15
CA ARG A 145 -5.89 9.74 -14.92
C ARG A 145 -4.49 9.76 -14.31
N LYS A 146 -4.43 9.82 -12.98
CA LYS A 146 -3.16 9.74 -12.24
C LYS A 146 -2.46 8.41 -12.47
N GLU A 147 -3.18 7.30 -12.33
CA GLU A 147 -2.68 5.95 -12.58
C GLU A 147 -2.11 5.82 -14.01
N GLU A 148 -2.87 6.21 -15.02
CA GLU A 148 -2.45 6.16 -16.43
C GLU A 148 -1.16 6.94 -16.66
N ARG A 149 -1.06 8.15 -16.10
CA ARG A 149 0.15 8.97 -16.24
C ARG A 149 1.37 8.35 -15.57
N ILE A 150 1.22 7.81 -14.38
CA ILE A 150 2.32 7.20 -13.64
C ILE A 150 2.79 5.90 -14.33
N ARG A 151 1.86 5.09 -14.82
CA ARG A 151 2.17 3.90 -15.64
C ARG A 151 2.92 4.28 -16.91
N PHE A 152 2.47 5.30 -17.59
CA PHE A 152 3.17 5.83 -18.78
C PHE A 152 4.62 6.21 -18.44
N LEU A 153 4.84 6.98 -17.37
CA LEU A 153 6.17 7.42 -16.97
C LEU A 153 7.09 6.24 -16.63
N LYS A 154 6.58 5.24 -15.89
CA LYS A 154 7.34 4.02 -15.60
C LYS A 154 7.72 3.29 -16.90
N ASN A 155 6.76 3.03 -17.77
CA ASN A 155 6.99 2.30 -19.00
C ASN A 155 7.95 3.06 -19.93
N TYR A 156 7.80 4.38 -20.04
CA TYR A 156 8.64 5.23 -20.87
C TYR A 156 10.14 5.10 -20.53
N TRP A 157 10.52 5.15 -19.27
CA TRP A 157 11.92 5.00 -18.91
C TRP A 157 12.39 3.55 -18.99
N THR A 158 11.58 2.57 -18.55
CA THR A 158 11.97 1.15 -18.61
C THR A 158 12.19 0.69 -20.05
N GLU A 159 11.35 1.08 -20.99
CA GLU A 159 11.51 0.77 -22.42
C GLU A 159 12.78 1.40 -23.03
N LYS A 160 13.16 2.59 -22.56
CA LYS A 160 14.39 3.24 -23.04
C LYS A 160 15.65 2.57 -22.53
N VAL A 161 15.72 2.26 -21.23
CA VAL A 161 16.92 1.68 -20.62
C VAL A 161 17.13 0.21 -21.04
N THR A 162 16.07 -0.53 -21.33
CA THR A 162 16.17 -1.94 -21.80
C THR A 162 16.69 -2.08 -23.23
N LYS A 163 16.86 -0.97 -23.98
CA LYS A 163 17.60 -0.99 -25.24
C LYS A 163 19.10 -1.31 -25.04
N ASN A 164 19.63 -1.10 -23.86
CA ASN A 164 20.95 -1.58 -23.46
C ASN A 164 20.81 -3.03 -22.97
N PRO A 165 21.46 -4.02 -23.65
CA PRO A 165 21.33 -5.45 -23.30
C PRO A 165 21.86 -5.78 -21.91
N LYS A 166 22.69 -4.92 -21.31
CA LYS A 166 23.17 -5.08 -19.92
C LYS A 166 22.14 -4.69 -18.87
N VAL A 167 21.05 -4.04 -19.26
CA VAL A 167 20.00 -3.62 -18.30
C VAL A 167 18.91 -4.66 -18.23
N LYS A 168 18.57 -5.07 -17.01
CA LYS A 168 17.47 -5.98 -16.71
C LYS A 168 16.46 -5.30 -15.81
N ILE A 169 15.18 -5.35 -16.16
CA ILE A 169 14.07 -4.93 -15.30
C ILE A 169 13.54 -6.15 -14.53
N HIS A 170 13.44 -6.03 -13.20
CA HIS A 170 12.98 -7.08 -12.29
C HIS A 170 11.51 -6.92 -11.88
N THR A 171 10.89 -5.81 -12.27
CA THR A 171 9.47 -5.56 -12.06
C THR A 171 8.65 -6.19 -13.16
N SER A 172 7.49 -6.72 -12.82
CA SER A 172 6.57 -7.28 -13.81
C SER A 172 6.19 -6.24 -14.87
N THR A 173 6.21 -6.65 -16.14
CA THR A 173 5.70 -5.85 -17.27
C THR A 173 4.18 -5.92 -17.39
N ASN A 174 3.53 -6.89 -16.71
CA ASN A 174 2.08 -6.99 -16.68
C ASN A 174 1.49 -5.83 -15.86
N PRO A 175 0.58 -5.01 -16.45
CA PRO A 175 -0.01 -3.87 -15.77
C PRO A 175 -0.86 -4.25 -14.54
N LYS A 176 -1.31 -5.50 -14.43
CA LYS A 176 -1.99 -5.99 -13.23
C LYS A 176 -1.04 -6.18 -12.04
N HIS A 177 0.25 -6.38 -12.30
CA HIS A 177 1.24 -6.72 -11.29
C HIS A 177 2.25 -5.60 -11.03
N SER A 178 2.11 -4.43 -11.62
CA SER A 178 2.98 -3.28 -11.38
C SER A 178 2.29 -1.96 -11.73
N CYS A 179 2.75 -0.84 -11.18
CA CYS A 179 2.22 0.48 -11.50
C CYS A 179 3.33 1.52 -11.73
N ALA A 180 3.86 2.11 -10.65
CA ALA A 180 4.73 3.28 -10.71
C ALA A 180 6.21 2.96 -10.56
N ILE A 181 6.52 2.00 -9.71
CA ILE A 181 7.89 1.67 -9.32
C ILE A 181 8.40 0.54 -10.20
N ALA A 182 9.67 0.62 -10.59
CA ALA A 182 10.36 -0.51 -11.20
C ALA A 182 11.79 -0.62 -10.69
N LEU A 183 12.23 -1.87 -10.51
CA LEU A 183 13.59 -2.22 -10.12
C LEU A 183 14.37 -2.63 -11.37
N MET A 184 15.56 -2.05 -11.53
CA MET A 184 16.50 -2.44 -12.57
C MET A 184 17.86 -2.87 -11.99
N SER A 185 18.59 -3.66 -12.75
CA SER A 185 20.01 -3.95 -12.52
C SER A 185 20.78 -3.73 -13.83
N ILE A 186 22.08 -3.48 -13.70
CA ILE A 186 23.01 -3.38 -14.83
C ILE A 186 24.09 -4.43 -14.64
N GLU A 187 24.32 -5.26 -15.65
CA GLU A 187 25.32 -6.31 -15.60
C GLU A 187 26.72 -5.73 -15.30
N GLY A 188 27.39 -6.28 -14.29
CA GLY A 188 28.72 -5.85 -13.85
C GLY A 188 28.73 -4.60 -12.95
N TRP A 189 27.56 -4.05 -12.57
CA TRP A 189 27.44 -2.90 -11.69
C TRP A 189 26.83 -3.28 -10.34
N LYS A 190 27.33 -2.69 -9.27
CA LYS A 190 26.68 -2.77 -7.96
C LYS A 190 25.57 -1.70 -7.87
N PRO A 191 24.52 -1.93 -7.06
CA PRO A 191 23.44 -0.93 -6.87
C PRO A 191 23.96 0.45 -6.45
N GLU A 192 24.95 0.47 -5.54
CA GLU A 192 25.54 1.69 -4.99
C GLU A 192 26.26 2.52 -6.10
N ASP A 193 26.91 1.84 -7.07
CA ASP A 193 27.58 2.49 -8.18
C ASP A 193 26.56 3.09 -9.16
N ILE A 194 25.40 2.43 -9.33
CA ILE A 194 24.30 2.95 -10.16
C ILE A 194 23.69 4.18 -9.49
N GLU A 195 23.41 4.11 -8.20
CA GLU A 195 22.86 5.22 -7.43
C GLU A 195 23.76 6.46 -7.52
N ALA A 196 25.06 6.29 -7.27
CA ALA A 196 26.04 7.39 -7.34
C ALA A 196 26.17 8.04 -8.73
N LYS A 197 25.72 7.37 -9.80
CA LYS A 197 25.71 7.91 -11.16
C LYS A 197 24.41 8.62 -11.54
N LEU A 198 23.32 8.33 -10.82
CA LEU A 198 21.99 8.89 -11.08
C LEU A 198 21.69 10.11 -10.21
N LEU A 199 22.41 10.30 -9.09
CA LEU A 199 22.37 11.45 -8.19
C LEU A 199 23.39 12.53 -8.62
#